data_d36b67cd9912f8b09598566e4c13f40b
#
_entry.id   d36b67cd9912f8b09598566e4c13f40b
#
_cell.length_a   1.000
_cell.length_b   1.000
_cell.length_c   1.000
_cell.angle_alpha   90.00
_cell.angle_beta   90.00
_cell.angle_gamma   90.00
#
_symmetry.space_group_name_H-M   'P 1'
#
loop_
_entity.id
_entity.type
_entity.pdbx_description
1 polymer ?
#
loop_
_entity_poly.entity_id
_entity_poly.type
_entity_poly.pdbx_seq_one_letter_code
_entity_poly.pdbx_strand_id
1 'polypeptide(L)'
;MQRTILSSAIALISGLAVFTAVHAANDEPISPIKPPANINLGQAELGKKLYFDPRLSKSGFISCNSCHNLSMGGTDNIPTSIGDKWQQGPINSPTVLN
;
A
#
# COMPACT_ATOMS: atom_id res chain seq x y z
N MET A 1 -46.11 -63.87 9.74
CA MET A 1 -44.91 -63.17 10.23
C MET A 1 -44.54 -62.16 9.19
N GLN A 2 -45.00 -60.96 9.34
CA GLN A 2 -44.83 -59.88 8.37
C GLN A 2 -43.78 -58.87 8.95
N ARG A 3 -42.59 -58.81 8.35
CA ARG A 3 -41.53 -57.94 8.77
C ARG A 3 -41.72 -56.59 8.05
N THR A 4 -42.18 -55.63 8.78
CA THR A 4 -42.21 -54.21 8.33
C THR A 4 -40.82 -53.65 8.31
N ILE A 5 -40.35 -53.32 7.12
CA ILE A 5 -39.10 -52.62 6.91
C ILE A 5 -39.41 -51.14 7.10
N LEU A 6 -38.92 -50.52 8.20
CA LEU A 6 -38.93 -49.08 8.40
C LEU A 6 -37.82 -48.49 7.54
N SER A 7 -38.20 -47.83 6.46
CA SER A 7 -37.27 -47.01 5.66
C SER A 7 -37.07 -45.69 6.38
N SER A 8 -35.91 -45.50 7.01
CA SER A 8 -35.47 -44.22 7.54
C SER A 8 -35.01 -43.32 6.40
N ALA A 9 -35.86 -42.39 6.03
CA ALA A 9 -35.46 -41.33 5.12
C ALA A 9 -34.57 -40.32 5.87
N ILE A 10 -33.27 -40.40 5.62
CA ILE A 10 -32.33 -39.39 6.09
C ILE A 10 -32.46 -38.17 5.15
N ALA A 11 -33.12 -37.14 5.63
CA ALA A 11 -33.18 -35.87 4.95
C ALA A 11 -31.79 -35.17 5.05
N LEU A 12 -31.05 -35.18 3.96
CA LEU A 12 -29.85 -34.39 3.79
C LEU A 12 -30.28 -32.91 3.69
N ILE A 13 -30.20 -32.18 4.79
CA ILE A 13 -30.31 -30.74 4.80
C ILE A 13 -28.98 -30.21 4.29
N SER A 14 -28.91 -29.97 2.98
CA SER A 14 -27.81 -29.22 2.36
C SER A 14 -27.90 -27.77 2.82
N GLY A 15 -27.12 -27.43 3.84
CA GLY A 15 -26.96 -26.08 4.30
C GLY A 15 -26.32 -25.26 3.18
N LEU A 16 -27.12 -24.49 2.46
CA LEU A 16 -26.66 -23.48 1.50
C LEU A 16 -26.03 -22.38 2.32
N ALA A 17 -24.70 -22.43 2.49
CA ALA A 17 -23.93 -21.33 3.08
C ALA A 17 -24.04 -20.15 2.12
N VAL A 18 -24.94 -19.22 2.42
CA VAL A 18 -25.00 -17.92 1.74
C VAL A 18 -23.77 -17.14 2.18
N PHE A 19 -22.72 -17.16 1.38
CA PHE A 19 -21.62 -16.21 1.52
C PHE A 19 -22.18 -14.81 1.19
N THR A 20 -22.63 -14.11 2.21
CA THR A 20 -22.85 -12.66 2.08
C THR A 20 -21.48 -12.02 1.86
N ALA A 21 -21.19 -11.65 0.62
CA ALA A 21 -20.06 -10.78 0.34
C ALA A 21 -20.30 -9.48 1.11
N VAL A 22 -19.56 -9.30 2.20
CA VAL A 22 -19.51 -8.02 2.89
C VAL A 22 -18.83 -7.08 1.91
N HIS A 23 -19.63 -6.33 1.16
CA HIS A 23 -19.12 -5.18 0.44
C HIS A 23 -18.76 -4.18 1.53
N ALA A 24 -17.46 -4.00 1.76
CA ALA A 24 -17.00 -2.86 2.50
C ALA A 24 -17.60 -1.62 1.81
N ALA A 25 -18.50 -0.97 2.51
CA ALA A 25 -19.08 0.28 2.01
C ALA A 25 -17.91 1.22 1.71
N ASN A 26 -17.99 1.94 0.59
CA ASN A 26 -16.99 2.92 0.16
C ASN A 26 -16.94 4.17 1.09
N ASP A 27 -17.17 3.97 2.38
CA ASP A 27 -17.08 4.99 3.43
C ASP A 27 -15.72 4.98 4.12
N GLU A 28 -14.67 4.54 3.42
CA GLU A 28 -13.32 4.70 3.90
C GLU A 28 -13.02 6.21 4.03
N PRO A 29 -12.70 6.70 5.24
CA PRO A 29 -12.41 8.12 5.46
C PRO A 29 -11.16 8.58 4.72
N ILE A 30 -10.33 7.63 4.29
CA ILE A 30 -9.12 7.87 3.51
C ILE A 30 -9.29 7.18 2.16
N SER A 31 -9.25 7.94 1.09
CA SER A 31 -9.28 7.43 -0.28
C SER A 31 -7.96 7.72 -1.00
N PRO A 32 -7.55 6.88 -1.95
CA PRO A 32 -6.36 7.16 -2.76
C PRO A 32 -6.48 8.53 -3.44
N ILE A 33 -5.39 9.29 -3.42
CA ILE A 33 -5.33 10.57 -4.11
C ILE A 33 -5.44 10.32 -5.62
N LYS A 34 -6.42 10.96 -6.25
CA LYS A 34 -6.58 10.88 -7.71
C LYS A 34 -5.53 11.78 -8.38
N PRO A 35 -4.84 11.31 -9.42
CA PRO A 35 -3.95 12.16 -10.19
C PRO A 35 -4.68 13.41 -10.69
N PRO A 36 -4.05 14.59 -10.67
CA PRO A 36 -4.63 15.80 -11.24
C PRO A 36 -4.95 15.61 -12.73
N ALA A 37 -6.07 16.14 -13.19
CA ALA A 37 -6.47 16.03 -14.60
C ALA A 37 -5.50 16.73 -15.56
N ASN A 38 -4.80 17.76 -15.08
CA ASN A 38 -3.89 18.60 -15.88
C ASN A 38 -2.48 18.52 -15.37
N ILE A 39 -1.79 17.42 -15.65
CA ILE A 39 -0.37 17.25 -15.29
C ILE A 39 0.51 17.84 -16.41
N ASN A 40 1.42 18.74 -16.07
CA ASN A 40 2.50 19.12 -16.98
C ASN A 40 3.53 18.00 -17.02
N LEU A 41 3.49 17.19 -18.06
CA LEU A 41 4.36 16.03 -18.22
C LEU A 41 5.85 16.39 -18.22
N GLY A 42 6.23 17.54 -18.77
CA GLY A 42 7.61 17.99 -18.77
C GLY A 42 8.12 18.29 -17.36
N GLN A 43 7.30 18.94 -16.54
CA GLN A 43 7.64 19.19 -15.13
C GLN A 43 7.64 17.89 -14.31
N ALA A 44 6.72 16.97 -14.57
CA ALA A 44 6.68 15.69 -13.88
C ALA A 44 7.93 14.85 -14.17
N GLU A 45 8.38 14.80 -15.44
CA GLU A 45 9.61 14.10 -15.82
C GLU A 45 10.86 14.77 -15.24
N LEU A 46 10.89 16.10 -15.18
CA LEU A 46 11.96 16.82 -14.49
C LEU A 46 11.96 16.47 -12.99
N GLY A 47 10.81 16.52 -12.35
CA GLY A 47 10.67 16.17 -10.93
C GLY A 47 11.14 14.74 -10.64
N LYS A 48 10.78 13.79 -11.49
CA LYS A 48 11.26 12.41 -11.41
C LYS A 48 12.79 12.33 -11.48
N LYS A 49 13.42 13.02 -12.43
CA LYS A 49 14.87 13.05 -12.53
C LYS A 49 15.52 13.65 -11.28
N LEU A 50 14.98 14.76 -10.77
CA LEU A 50 15.47 15.42 -9.56
C LEU A 50 15.32 14.55 -8.32
N TYR A 51 14.24 13.76 -8.22
CA TYR A 51 14.01 12.88 -7.09
C TYR A 51 15.11 11.84 -6.89
N PHE A 52 15.70 11.35 -7.97
CA PHE A 52 16.79 10.37 -7.95
C PHE A 52 18.16 11.01 -8.05
N ASP A 53 18.26 12.33 -8.23
CA ASP A 53 19.52 13.02 -8.49
C ASP A 53 20.23 13.40 -7.17
N PRO A 54 21.37 12.78 -6.83
CA PRO A 54 22.09 13.09 -5.60
C PRO A 54 22.76 14.46 -5.63
N ARG A 55 22.91 15.10 -6.80
CA ARG A 55 23.53 16.42 -6.94
C ARG A 55 22.75 17.53 -6.24
N LEU A 56 21.50 17.28 -5.82
CA LEU A 56 20.72 18.21 -5.01
C LEU A 56 21.19 18.27 -3.56
N SER A 57 21.93 17.27 -3.07
CA SER A 57 22.55 17.29 -1.76
C SER A 57 23.91 17.99 -1.81
N LYS A 58 24.34 18.58 -0.70
CA LYS A 58 25.63 19.27 -0.62
C LYS A 58 26.82 18.36 -0.92
N SER A 59 26.75 17.12 -0.49
CA SER A 59 27.81 16.12 -0.73
C SER A 59 27.72 15.46 -2.12
N GLY A 60 26.61 15.60 -2.82
CA GLY A 60 26.34 14.86 -4.06
C GLY A 60 26.13 13.35 -3.84
N PHE A 61 25.82 12.92 -2.62
CA PHE A 61 25.75 11.51 -2.26
C PHE A 61 24.33 11.02 -1.96
N ILE A 62 23.46 11.90 -1.49
CA ILE A 62 22.09 11.56 -1.07
C ILE A 62 21.06 12.19 -1.99
N SER A 63 20.10 11.42 -2.46
CA SER A 63 18.92 11.87 -3.19
C SER A 63 17.67 11.79 -2.32
N CYS A 64 16.53 12.31 -2.79
CA CYS A 64 15.24 12.13 -2.11
C CYS A 64 14.91 10.64 -1.93
N ASN A 65 15.20 9.83 -2.97
CA ASN A 65 14.97 8.38 -2.92
C ASN A 65 15.83 7.66 -1.87
N SER A 66 16.88 8.28 -1.36
CA SER A 66 17.72 7.65 -0.31
C SER A 66 16.93 7.42 0.98
N CYS A 67 16.06 8.37 1.36
CA CYS A 67 15.21 8.27 2.55
C CYS A 67 13.75 7.92 2.21
N HIS A 68 13.29 8.27 1.02
CA HIS A 68 11.92 8.01 0.56
C HIS A 68 11.93 7.00 -0.60
N ASN A 69 12.48 5.83 -0.34
CA ASN A 69 12.69 4.81 -1.36
C ASN A 69 11.37 4.25 -1.89
N LEU A 70 11.09 4.47 -3.17
CA LEU A 70 9.84 4.03 -3.81
C LEU A 70 9.68 2.50 -3.81
N SER A 71 10.78 1.74 -3.82
CA SER A 71 10.75 0.28 -3.73
C SER A 71 10.48 -0.24 -2.32
N MET A 72 10.54 0.64 -1.32
CA MET A 72 10.33 0.33 0.10
C MET A 72 9.07 1.02 0.66
N GLY A 73 8.08 1.28 -0.19
CA GLY A 73 6.86 1.98 0.20
C GLY A 73 7.06 3.49 0.42
N GLY A 74 8.06 4.09 -0.21
CA GLY A 74 8.34 5.54 -0.09
C GLY A 74 8.98 5.95 1.24
N THR A 75 9.65 5.02 1.92
CA THR A 75 10.34 5.21 3.21
C THR A 75 11.69 4.48 3.18
N ASP A 76 12.52 4.67 4.19
CA ASP A 76 13.78 3.92 4.39
C ASP A 76 13.65 2.79 5.41
N ASN A 77 12.47 2.67 6.06
CA ASN A 77 12.15 1.65 7.06
C ASN A 77 13.11 1.60 8.28
N ILE A 78 13.74 2.71 8.61
CA ILE A 78 14.57 2.82 9.82
C ILE A 78 13.97 3.84 10.80
N PRO A 79 14.25 3.70 12.11
CA PRO A 79 13.65 4.58 13.13
C PRO A 79 13.96 6.05 12.93
N THR A 80 15.15 6.37 12.42
CA THR A 80 15.57 7.73 12.10
C THR A 80 16.43 7.71 10.83
N SER A 81 16.06 8.52 9.86
CA SER A 81 16.75 8.57 8.56
C SER A 81 18.16 9.15 8.68
N ILE A 82 19.04 8.71 7.79
CA ILE A 82 20.41 9.20 7.72
C ILE A 82 20.54 10.12 6.50
N GLY A 83 20.81 11.38 6.77
CA GLY A 83 20.94 12.42 5.78
C GLY A 83 22.38 12.67 5.31
N ASP A 84 22.58 13.83 4.72
CA ASP A 84 23.88 14.26 4.20
C ASP A 84 24.94 14.23 5.29
N LYS A 85 26.17 13.88 4.94
CA LYS A 85 27.29 13.71 5.87
C LYS A 85 27.00 12.75 7.04
N TRP A 86 26.16 11.76 6.83
CA TRP A 86 25.77 10.75 7.83
C TRP A 86 25.07 11.33 9.06
N GLN A 87 24.47 12.52 8.91
CA GLN A 87 23.67 13.09 9.99
C GLN A 87 22.39 12.29 10.20
N GLN A 88 22.14 11.93 11.45
CA GLN A 88 20.90 11.27 11.82
C GLN A 88 19.78 12.29 11.98
N GLY A 89 18.63 12.02 11.35
CA GLY A 89 17.43 12.82 11.50
C GLY A 89 16.76 12.59 12.86
N PRO A 90 15.82 13.45 13.24
CA PRO A 90 15.11 13.32 14.52
C PRO A 90 13.97 12.28 14.47
N ILE A 91 13.50 11.92 13.29
CA ILE A 91 12.36 11.02 13.07
C ILE A 91 12.61 10.09 11.87
N ASN A 92 11.77 9.08 11.70
CA ASN A 92 11.72 8.26 10.50
C ASN A 92 11.24 9.06 9.28
N SER A 93 11.58 8.60 8.09
CA SER A 93 11.00 9.12 6.85
C SER A 93 9.57 8.61 6.68
N PRO A 94 8.55 9.50 6.69
CA PRO A 94 7.19 9.10 6.35
C PRO A 94 7.12 8.68 4.88
N THR A 95 6.15 7.83 4.56
CA THR A 95 5.93 7.46 3.16
C THR A 95 5.60 8.68 2.30
N VAL A 96 6.08 8.67 1.05
CA VAL A 96 5.69 9.64 0.01
C VAL A 96 4.64 9.07 -0.94
N LEU A 97 4.19 7.85 -0.67
CA LEU A 97 3.08 7.21 -1.38
C LEU A 97 1.77 7.45 -0.62
N ASN A 98 0.68 7.60 -1.36
CA ASN A 98 -0.65 7.85 -0.80
C ASN A 98 -1.30 6.55 -0.34
#